data_dfdeee4a46fa8e0325a64eaa9c4ce018
#
_entry.id   dfdeee4a46fa8e0325a64eaa9c4ce018
#
_cell.length_a   1.000
_cell.length_b   1.000
_cell.length_c   1.000
_cell.angle_alpha   90.00
_cell.angle_beta   90.00
_cell.angle_gamma   90.00
#
_symmetry.space_group_name_H-M   'P 1'
#
loop_
_entity.id
_entity.type
_entity.pdbx_description
1 polymer ?
#
loop_
_entity_poly.entity_id
_entity_poly.type
_entity_poly.pdbx_seq_one_letter_code
_entity_poly.pdbx_strand_id
1 'polypeptide(L)'
;MPSARRPSLSPTRTRRPARATAAPSRPARTLHRPHLGLHRRPAPPVDTPADAAAASTPKPRNATLAALGVRNFRLYVASQVLTNTGGWAARVAQDWLVLSLTGSAALVGLTVTLQFLPMLLLGLVGGVIADRYPRRRVLMVTQSVFGLSTLAIAVLALTGHVQAWHVLVAAFVSGLATVFDNPARQAFVHEIAGPQHLRQAISVNSAVFQLGGLVGPAVAGALIAAVGEGWTFMVNGAACFVAVALLAVMRAAELTPAPVVARAKGQLREGLAYVRRSPRILWSVVLVGFVAVTGVNMATVLASYSDQVFRTDAGGYALLTSMLAVGALVGALLSTRRRGSRITHLVLLAAGIGVLQLLAAAAPSRPVFIAVLIGMGVITLLYLTGSNTLVQTTVAPHLRGRVMALYVLVLLGAQAVSGTLIGWVCEHLGARAGMVACGVGPLLGALVVGIALARRSDAGVRGTVRRFTARETTRETVAA
;
A
#
# COMPACT_ATOMS: atom_id res chain seq x y z
N MET A 1 57.60 -10.83 39.09
CA MET A 1 58.77 -11.69 38.88
C MET A 1 58.33 -13.12 38.79
N PRO A 2 58.94 -14.02 37.99
CA PRO A 2 59.68 -13.86 36.74
C PRO A 2 58.91 -14.48 35.56
N SER A 3 59.02 -13.99 34.37
CA SER A 3 59.95 -14.25 33.25
C SER A 3 59.92 -15.69 32.70
N ALA A 4 59.62 -15.87 31.42
CA ALA A 4 60.43 -16.52 30.39
C ALA A 4 59.64 -16.81 29.11
N ARG A 5 60.01 -16.25 28.10
CA ARG A 5 60.78 -16.60 26.88
C ARG A 5 59.93 -17.07 25.69
N ARG A 6 60.05 -16.30 24.63
CA ARG A 6 59.83 -16.66 23.21
C ARG A 6 60.88 -17.68 22.74
N PRO A 7 60.60 -18.42 21.68
CA PRO A 7 61.51 -18.36 20.57
C PRO A 7 60.84 -18.06 19.21
N SER A 8 61.63 -17.32 18.44
CA SER A 8 61.55 -17.00 17.03
C SER A 8 61.88 -18.20 16.14
N LEU A 9 61.21 -18.35 14.99
CA LEU A 9 61.83 -18.99 13.82
C LEU A 9 61.31 -18.31 12.53
N SER A 10 62.26 -18.03 11.67
CA SER A 10 62.26 -17.26 10.45
C SER A 10 61.84 -18.06 9.18
N PRO A 11 61.84 -17.44 8.01
CA PRO A 11 60.96 -17.79 6.89
C PRO A 11 61.64 -18.68 5.85
N THR A 12 60.88 -19.51 5.19
CA THR A 12 61.34 -20.26 4.00
C THR A 12 60.77 -19.65 2.72
N ARG A 13 61.70 -19.21 1.86
CA ARG A 13 61.54 -18.86 0.45
C ARG A 13 61.20 -20.11 -0.37
N THR A 14 60.22 -20.02 -1.27
CA THR A 14 60.19 -20.87 -2.47
C THR A 14 59.71 -20.08 -3.69
N ARG A 15 60.62 -19.87 -4.58
CA ARG A 15 60.76 -19.89 -6.04
C ARG A 15 59.51 -19.71 -6.90
N ARG A 16 59.51 -18.63 -7.68
CA ARG A 16 58.86 -18.46 -8.98
C ARG A 16 59.42 -19.42 -10.03
N PRO A 17 58.63 -19.88 -10.98
CA PRO A 17 59.17 -20.19 -12.33
C PRO A 17 58.70 -19.17 -13.38
N ALA A 18 59.50 -19.15 -14.46
CA ALA A 18 59.71 -18.13 -15.46
C ALA A 18 58.59 -17.97 -16.49
N ARG A 19 58.55 -16.77 -17.05
CA ARG A 19 57.88 -16.40 -18.30
C ARG A 19 58.43 -17.20 -19.49
N ALA A 20 57.50 -17.73 -20.33
CA ALA A 20 57.79 -18.10 -21.71
C ALA A 20 57.03 -17.16 -22.65
N THR A 21 57.80 -16.44 -23.45
CA THR A 21 57.38 -15.61 -24.58
C THR A 21 57.09 -16.49 -25.78
N ALA A 22 55.93 -16.34 -26.43
CA ALA A 22 55.68 -16.91 -27.76
C ALA A 22 55.18 -15.80 -28.70
N ALA A 23 55.81 -15.74 -29.87
CA ALA A 23 55.69 -14.77 -30.95
C ALA A 23 54.42 -15.02 -31.83
N PRO A 24 54.01 -14.03 -32.65
CA PRO A 24 52.75 -14.09 -33.42
C PRO A 24 52.92 -14.81 -34.75
N SER A 25 51.94 -15.69 -35.07
CA SER A 25 51.85 -16.35 -36.40
C SER A 25 50.87 -15.57 -37.31
N ARG A 26 51.34 -15.36 -38.58
CA ARG A 26 50.65 -14.70 -39.68
C ARG A 26 49.46 -15.54 -40.25
N PRO A 27 48.47 -14.90 -40.86
CA PRO A 27 47.33 -15.61 -41.43
C PRO A 27 47.64 -16.19 -42.85
N ALA A 28 47.19 -17.42 -43.04
CA ALA A 28 47.22 -18.08 -44.34
C ALA A 28 46.01 -17.67 -45.20
N ARG A 29 46.30 -17.23 -46.44
CA ARG A 29 45.32 -17.03 -47.53
C ARG A 29 44.78 -18.38 -48.00
N THR A 30 43.47 -18.57 -48.00
CA THR A 30 42.83 -19.66 -48.74
C THR A 30 41.94 -19.11 -49.85
N LEU A 31 42.18 -19.71 -51.05
CA LEU A 31 41.63 -19.42 -52.34
C LEU A 31 40.12 -19.77 -52.42
N HIS A 32 39.37 -18.89 -53.06
CA HIS A 32 38.00 -19.11 -53.48
C HIS A 32 37.89 -20.25 -54.49
N ARG A 33 36.96 -21.20 -54.27
CA ARG A 33 36.36 -22.06 -55.30
C ARG A 33 34.86 -21.91 -55.24
N PRO A 34 34.16 -21.73 -56.36
CA PRO A 34 32.73 -21.65 -56.40
C PRO A 34 32.11 -23.06 -56.43
N HIS A 35 31.23 -23.36 -55.50
CA HIS A 35 30.39 -24.57 -55.59
C HIS A 35 28.95 -24.18 -55.93
N LEU A 36 28.48 -24.80 -57.01
CA LEU A 36 27.12 -24.78 -57.51
C LEU A 36 26.11 -25.20 -56.44
N GLY A 37 25.02 -24.45 -56.41
CA GLY A 37 23.89 -24.70 -55.52
C GLY A 37 23.13 -25.94 -55.84
N LEU A 38 22.83 -26.72 -54.85
CA LEU A 38 21.74 -27.65 -54.77
C LEU A 38 20.92 -27.30 -53.54
N HIS A 39 19.75 -26.72 -53.77
CA HIS A 39 18.75 -26.45 -52.72
C HIS A 39 18.29 -27.78 -52.09
N ARG A 40 18.88 -28.12 -50.92
CA ARG A 40 18.23 -29.07 -50.02
C ARG A 40 17.20 -28.33 -49.19
N ARG A 41 15.91 -28.67 -49.38
CA ARG A 41 14.83 -28.27 -48.49
C ARG A 41 15.18 -28.73 -47.06
N PRO A 42 15.02 -27.87 -46.03
CA PRO A 42 15.14 -28.34 -44.66
C PRO A 42 14.04 -29.36 -44.35
N ALA A 43 14.41 -30.47 -43.75
CA ALA A 43 13.48 -31.46 -43.25
C ALA A 43 12.56 -30.83 -42.17
N PRO A 44 11.30 -31.23 -42.10
CA PRO A 44 10.41 -30.72 -41.02
C PRO A 44 10.98 -31.15 -39.68
N PRO A 45 10.81 -30.30 -38.62
CA PRO A 45 11.25 -30.64 -37.28
C PRO A 45 10.54 -31.91 -36.81
N VAL A 46 11.32 -32.89 -36.36
CA VAL A 46 10.82 -34.10 -35.71
C VAL A 46 10.37 -33.66 -34.32
N ASP A 47 9.05 -33.65 -34.12
CA ASP A 47 8.45 -33.42 -32.82
C ASP A 47 8.92 -34.52 -31.84
N THR A 48 9.80 -34.17 -30.93
CA THR A 48 10.19 -35.03 -29.81
C THR A 48 9.01 -35.21 -28.87
N PRO A 49 8.75 -36.43 -28.33
CA PRO A 49 7.61 -36.69 -27.43
C PRO A 49 7.60 -35.84 -26.14
N ALA A 50 8.68 -35.09 -25.84
CA ALA A 50 8.78 -34.20 -24.69
C ALA A 50 7.97 -32.89 -24.86
N ASP A 51 7.75 -32.41 -26.10
CA ASP A 51 6.99 -31.16 -26.32
C ASP A 51 5.46 -31.41 -26.37
N ALA A 52 5.02 -32.63 -26.60
CA ALA A 52 3.60 -32.99 -26.52
C ALA A 52 3.08 -33.13 -25.08
N ALA A 53 3.96 -33.33 -24.09
CA ALA A 53 3.58 -33.42 -22.66
C ALA A 53 3.43 -32.04 -21.98
N ALA A 54 3.86 -30.95 -22.63
CA ALA A 54 3.72 -29.59 -22.10
C ALA A 54 2.39 -28.91 -22.48
N ALA A 55 1.58 -29.52 -23.35
CA ALA A 55 0.29 -29.00 -23.78
C ALA A 55 -0.85 -29.78 -23.10
N SER A 56 -1.51 -29.07 -22.17
CA SER A 56 -2.80 -29.41 -21.54
C SER A 56 -2.79 -30.00 -20.13
N THR A 57 -2.26 -29.26 -19.18
CA THR A 57 -2.93 -29.26 -17.88
C THR A 57 -4.16 -28.32 -18.01
N PRO A 58 -5.39 -28.82 -17.80
CA PRO A 58 -6.58 -27.98 -17.81
C PRO A 58 -6.40 -26.93 -16.73
N LYS A 59 -6.42 -25.63 -17.10
CA LYS A 59 -6.51 -24.54 -16.12
C LYS A 59 -7.73 -24.84 -15.26
N PRO A 60 -7.60 -25.11 -13.96
CA PRO A 60 -8.75 -25.44 -13.11
C PRO A 60 -9.70 -24.25 -13.19
N ARG A 61 -10.95 -24.51 -13.48
CA ARG A 61 -12.05 -23.54 -13.64
C ARG A 61 -12.20 -22.62 -12.40
N ASN A 62 -11.58 -22.97 -11.27
CA ASN A 62 -11.54 -22.29 -9.98
C ASN A 62 -10.12 -21.98 -9.51
N ALA A 63 -9.22 -21.55 -10.39
CA ALA A 63 -7.83 -21.27 -10.05
C ALA A 63 -7.70 -20.26 -8.87
N THR A 64 -8.62 -19.30 -8.74
CA THR A 64 -8.64 -18.32 -7.66
C THR A 64 -8.90 -18.94 -6.30
N LEU A 65 -9.67 -20.03 -6.22
CA LEU A 65 -10.03 -20.70 -4.98
C LEU A 65 -9.06 -21.84 -4.62
N ALA A 66 -8.10 -22.17 -5.47
CA ALA A 66 -7.15 -23.25 -5.22
C ALA A 66 -6.35 -23.07 -3.91
N ALA A 67 -6.02 -21.81 -3.56
CA ALA A 67 -5.35 -21.50 -2.29
C ALA A 67 -6.19 -21.87 -1.06
N LEU A 68 -7.52 -21.87 -1.15
CA LEU A 68 -8.42 -22.28 -0.07
C LEU A 68 -8.39 -23.81 0.19
N GLY A 69 -7.78 -24.58 -0.69
CA GLY A 69 -7.49 -26.00 -0.44
C GLY A 69 -6.50 -26.21 0.72
N VAL A 70 -5.61 -25.23 0.98
CA VAL A 70 -4.64 -25.30 2.08
C VAL A 70 -5.33 -24.98 3.41
N ARG A 71 -5.31 -25.92 4.36
CA ARG A 71 -5.97 -25.78 5.68
C ARG A 71 -5.54 -24.51 6.42
N ASN A 72 -4.24 -24.25 6.52
CA ASN A 72 -3.71 -23.06 7.19
C ASN A 72 -4.17 -21.78 6.52
N PHE A 73 -4.27 -21.77 5.19
CA PHE A 73 -4.76 -20.59 4.46
C PHE A 73 -6.26 -20.33 4.69
N ARG A 74 -7.10 -21.38 4.79
CA ARG A 74 -8.53 -21.23 5.16
C ARG A 74 -8.69 -20.62 6.55
N LEU A 75 -7.93 -21.11 7.54
CA LEU A 75 -7.94 -20.58 8.91
C LEU A 75 -7.51 -19.11 8.92
N TYR A 76 -6.47 -18.78 8.15
CA TYR A 76 -6.02 -17.40 7.99
C TYR A 76 -7.10 -16.51 7.35
N VAL A 77 -7.70 -16.94 6.25
CA VAL A 77 -8.77 -16.16 5.57
C VAL A 77 -9.95 -15.94 6.51
N ALA A 78 -10.39 -16.98 7.24
CA ALA A 78 -11.45 -16.85 8.24
C ALA A 78 -11.10 -15.83 9.32
N SER A 79 -9.87 -15.87 9.86
CA SER A 79 -9.41 -14.87 10.82
C SER A 79 -9.40 -13.46 10.22
N GLN A 80 -9.00 -13.31 8.94
CA GLN A 80 -8.99 -12.02 8.24
C GLN A 80 -10.38 -11.46 7.96
N VAL A 81 -11.35 -12.30 7.60
CA VAL A 81 -12.73 -11.86 7.40
C VAL A 81 -13.29 -11.27 8.71
N LEU A 82 -13.09 -11.96 9.81
CA LEU A 82 -13.55 -11.51 11.13
C LEU A 82 -12.88 -10.21 11.55
N THR A 83 -11.53 -10.15 11.51
CA THR A 83 -10.78 -9.02 12.02
C THR A 83 -10.83 -7.79 11.10
N ASN A 84 -10.91 -7.96 9.78
CA ASN A 84 -11.08 -6.82 8.88
C ASN A 84 -12.48 -6.22 9.00
N THR A 85 -13.53 -7.06 8.97
CA THR A 85 -14.91 -6.57 9.09
C THR A 85 -15.13 -5.93 10.46
N GLY A 86 -14.75 -6.62 11.55
CA GLY A 86 -14.84 -6.08 12.91
C GLY A 86 -14.00 -4.83 13.11
N GLY A 87 -12.78 -4.79 12.59
CA GLY A 87 -11.88 -3.64 12.71
C GLY A 87 -12.40 -2.40 11.98
N TRP A 88 -12.99 -2.54 10.79
CA TRP A 88 -13.66 -1.43 10.10
C TRP A 88 -14.90 -0.97 10.83
N ALA A 89 -15.70 -1.93 11.38
CA ALA A 89 -16.86 -1.61 12.20
C ALA A 89 -16.45 -0.85 13.48
N ALA A 90 -15.42 -1.33 14.19
CA ALA A 90 -14.94 -0.68 15.39
C ALA A 90 -14.39 0.73 15.13
N ARG A 91 -13.78 1.01 13.96
CA ARG A 91 -13.35 2.36 13.59
C ARG A 91 -14.54 3.32 13.45
N VAL A 92 -15.58 2.90 12.74
CA VAL A 92 -16.81 3.71 12.61
C VAL A 92 -17.43 3.99 13.97
N ALA A 93 -17.54 2.96 14.83
CA ALA A 93 -18.03 3.12 16.18
C ALA A 93 -17.15 4.04 17.03
N GLN A 94 -15.81 3.95 16.86
CA GLN A 94 -14.84 4.78 17.58
C GLN A 94 -14.94 6.26 17.20
N ASP A 95 -15.00 6.56 15.91
CA ASP A 95 -15.13 7.93 15.41
C ASP A 95 -16.44 8.55 15.88
N TRP A 96 -17.53 7.78 15.82
CA TRP A 96 -18.85 8.21 16.30
C TRP A 96 -18.89 8.38 17.81
N LEU A 97 -18.34 7.43 18.58
CA LEU A 97 -18.30 7.50 20.05
C LEU A 97 -17.56 8.76 20.54
N VAL A 98 -16.41 9.10 19.92
CA VAL A 98 -15.70 10.33 20.27
C VAL A 98 -16.55 11.55 19.97
N LEU A 99 -17.22 11.57 18.81
CA LEU A 99 -18.09 12.69 18.43
C LEU A 99 -19.28 12.83 19.38
N SER A 100 -19.96 11.73 19.71
CA SER A 100 -21.12 11.73 20.61
C SER A 100 -20.78 12.12 22.05
N LEU A 101 -19.59 11.73 22.54
CA LEU A 101 -19.13 12.09 23.89
C LEU A 101 -18.71 13.56 24.03
N THR A 102 -18.20 14.18 22.94
CA THR A 102 -17.50 15.45 23.03
C THR A 102 -18.09 16.56 22.15
N GLY A 103 -18.88 16.21 21.14
CA GLY A 103 -19.31 17.15 20.10
C GLY A 103 -18.16 17.71 19.25
N SER A 104 -16.91 17.21 19.44
CA SER A 104 -15.70 17.80 18.86
C SER A 104 -15.21 16.99 17.65
N ALA A 105 -15.28 17.57 16.46
CA ALA A 105 -14.68 17.05 15.26
C ALA A 105 -13.14 17.05 15.32
N ALA A 106 -12.55 17.97 16.08
CA ALA A 106 -11.10 18.02 16.30
C ALA A 106 -10.61 16.78 17.08
N LEU A 107 -11.37 16.31 18.06
CA LEU A 107 -11.04 15.08 18.80
C LEU A 107 -11.22 13.82 17.94
N VAL A 108 -12.19 13.78 17.05
CA VAL A 108 -12.28 12.71 16.02
C VAL A 108 -11.05 12.74 15.13
N GLY A 109 -10.64 13.90 14.66
CA GLY A 109 -9.40 14.07 13.89
C GLY A 109 -8.14 13.67 14.67
N LEU A 110 -8.07 13.99 15.97
CA LEU A 110 -6.98 13.57 16.85
C LEU A 110 -6.94 12.05 17.01
N THR A 111 -8.10 11.39 17.07
CA THR A 111 -8.19 9.93 17.12
C THR A 111 -7.53 9.30 15.88
N VAL A 112 -7.83 9.82 14.69
CA VAL A 112 -7.19 9.39 13.43
C VAL A 112 -5.69 9.67 13.47
N THR A 113 -5.28 10.86 13.94
CA THR A 113 -3.86 11.19 14.10
C THR A 113 -3.15 10.16 14.98
N LEU A 114 -3.69 9.84 16.15
CA LEU A 114 -3.11 8.88 17.09
C LEU A 114 -3.06 7.44 16.53
N GLN A 115 -4.00 7.06 15.67
CA GLN A 115 -3.95 5.75 14.98
C GLN A 115 -2.78 5.64 13.99
N PHE A 116 -2.42 6.73 13.30
CA PHE A 116 -1.39 6.69 12.25
C PHE A 116 -0.03 7.23 12.72
N LEU A 117 0.02 7.99 13.82
CA LEU A 117 1.25 8.56 14.37
C LEU A 117 2.31 7.49 14.71
N PRO A 118 1.98 6.36 15.36
CA PRO A 118 2.96 5.31 15.59
C PRO A 118 3.56 4.75 14.30
N MET A 119 2.77 4.64 13.23
CA MET A 119 3.26 4.18 11.93
C MET A 119 4.22 5.18 11.29
N LEU A 120 3.96 6.48 11.44
CA LEU A 120 4.86 7.54 10.99
C LEU A 120 6.21 7.50 11.72
N LEU A 121 6.18 7.33 13.05
CA LEU A 121 7.38 7.36 13.90
C LEU A 121 8.15 6.03 13.88
N LEU A 122 7.45 4.91 13.93
CA LEU A 122 8.02 3.58 14.18
C LEU A 122 7.87 2.60 13.00
N GLY A 123 7.27 3.02 11.88
CA GLY A 123 6.99 2.12 10.76
C GLY A 123 8.23 1.41 10.19
N LEU A 124 9.40 2.05 10.25
CA LEU A 124 10.67 1.42 9.86
C LEU A 124 11.12 0.33 10.86
N VAL A 125 10.84 0.54 12.15
CA VAL A 125 11.18 -0.41 13.22
C VAL A 125 10.26 -1.63 13.17
N GLY A 126 8.97 -1.42 12.88
CA GLY A 126 7.98 -2.49 12.76
C GLY A 126 8.37 -3.58 11.77
N GLY A 127 8.93 -3.18 10.63
CA GLY A 127 9.44 -4.13 9.64
C GLY A 127 10.62 -4.97 10.15
N VAL A 128 11.51 -4.38 10.97
CA VAL A 128 12.66 -5.12 11.54
C VAL A 128 12.19 -6.18 12.55
N ILE A 129 11.20 -5.84 13.37
CA ILE A 129 10.64 -6.77 14.36
C ILE A 129 9.86 -7.89 13.67
N ALA A 130 9.06 -7.57 12.65
CA ALA A 130 8.35 -8.58 11.86
C ALA A 130 9.28 -9.59 11.15
N ASP A 131 10.52 -9.18 10.85
CA ASP A 131 11.53 -10.05 10.26
C ASP A 131 12.27 -10.91 11.30
N ARG A 132 12.34 -10.48 12.59
CA ARG A 132 13.07 -11.18 13.66
C ARG A 132 12.26 -12.26 14.37
N TYR A 133 10.96 -12.06 14.48
CA TYR A 133 10.09 -12.96 15.23
C TYR A 133 9.20 -13.81 14.32
N PRO A 134 8.79 -15.03 14.74
CA PRO A 134 7.83 -15.82 13.99
C PRO A 134 6.54 -15.03 13.74
N ARG A 135 6.22 -14.78 12.49
CA ARG A 135 5.13 -13.88 12.05
C ARG A 135 3.78 -14.25 12.65
N ARG A 136 3.52 -15.58 12.78
CA ARG A 136 2.34 -16.09 13.48
C ARG A 136 2.24 -15.56 14.91
N ARG A 137 3.35 -15.58 15.68
CA ARG A 137 3.36 -15.07 17.07
C ARG A 137 3.14 -13.56 17.11
N VAL A 138 3.77 -12.81 16.21
CA VAL A 138 3.57 -11.36 16.09
C VAL A 138 2.09 -11.08 15.86
N LEU A 139 1.44 -11.75 14.91
CA LEU A 139 0.02 -11.57 14.62
C LEU A 139 -0.87 -11.96 15.81
N MET A 140 -0.56 -13.04 16.54
CA MET A 140 -1.31 -13.40 17.75
C MET A 140 -1.21 -12.31 18.81
N VAL A 141 -0.02 -11.77 19.07
CA VAL A 141 0.18 -10.69 20.04
C VAL A 141 -0.55 -9.41 19.60
N THR A 142 -0.39 -8.98 18.35
CA THR A 142 -1.06 -7.77 17.86
C THR A 142 -2.57 -7.89 17.89
N GLN A 143 -3.14 -9.05 17.52
CA GLN A 143 -4.58 -9.31 17.60
C GLN A 143 -5.07 -9.36 19.06
N SER A 144 -4.26 -9.88 19.99
CA SER A 144 -4.58 -9.82 21.43
C SER A 144 -4.60 -8.38 21.94
N VAL A 145 -3.65 -7.54 21.51
CA VAL A 145 -3.61 -6.11 21.86
C VAL A 145 -4.84 -5.38 21.31
N PHE A 146 -5.21 -5.62 20.04
CA PHE A 146 -6.43 -5.07 19.46
C PHE A 146 -7.68 -5.54 20.22
N GLY A 147 -7.78 -6.83 20.51
CA GLY A 147 -8.89 -7.41 21.25
C GLY A 147 -9.04 -6.82 22.65
N LEU A 148 -7.96 -6.78 23.44
CA LEU A 148 -7.96 -6.21 24.79
C LEU A 148 -8.31 -4.73 24.78
N SER A 149 -7.71 -3.96 23.88
CA SER A 149 -7.97 -2.52 23.75
C SER A 149 -9.44 -2.25 23.41
N THR A 150 -10.00 -3.03 22.48
CA THR A 150 -11.41 -2.89 22.07
C THR A 150 -12.38 -3.36 23.15
N LEU A 151 -12.07 -4.48 23.85
CA LEU A 151 -12.89 -4.94 24.98
C LEU A 151 -12.87 -3.97 26.15
N ALA A 152 -11.74 -3.33 26.42
CA ALA A 152 -11.68 -2.29 27.46
C ALA A 152 -12.65 -1.15 27.15
N ILE A 153 -12.66 -0.66 25.89
CA ILE A 153 -13.62 0.36 25.46
C ILE A 153 -15.05 -0.18 25.51
N ALA A 154 -15.28 -1.43 25.12
CA ALA A 154 -16.61 -2.04 25.18
C ALA A 154 -17.17 -2.05 26.60
N VAL A 155 -16.36 -2.51 27.59
CA VAL A 155 -16.77 -2.54 29.00
C VAL A 155 -17.04 -1.14 29.52
N LEU A 156 -16.15 -0.17 29.26
CA LEU A 156 -16.34 1.21 29.68
C LEU A 156 -17.59 1.85 29.05
N ALA A 157 -17.88 1.57 27.78
CA ALA A 157 -19.06 2.09 27.09
C ALA A 157 -20.35 1.45 27.62
N LEU A 158 -20.37 0.13 27.86
CA LEU A 158 -21.53 -0.60 28.38
C LEU A 158 -21.83 -0.24 29.85
N THR A 159 -20.81 0.10 30.63
CA THR A 159 -20.97 0.53 32.03
C THR A 159 -21.21 2.03 32.17
N GLY A 160 -21.22 2.81 31.09
CA GLY A 160 -21.42 4.27 31.12
C GLY A 160 -20.22 5.08 31.64
N HIS A 161 -19.06 4.45 31.82
CA HIS A 161 -17.83 5.11 32.33
C HIS A 161 -16.83 5.50 31.24
N VAL A 162 -17.21 5.37 29.96
CA VAL A 162 -16.33 5.74 28.84
C VAL A 162 -16.14 7.26 28.77
N GLN A 163 -14.88 7.67 28.59
CA GLN A 163 -14.49 9.07 28.37
C GLN A 163 -13.64 9.16 27.10
N ALA A 164 -13.57 10.33 26.48
CA ALA A 164 -12.85 10.54 25.22
C ALA A 164 -11.37 10.10 25.31
N TRP A 165 -10.69 10.37 26.41
CA TRP A 165 -9.28 10.00 26.57
C TRP A 165 -9.06 8.48 26.55
N HIS A 166 -10.01 7.66 27.03
CA HIS A 166 -9.91 6.20 26.92
C HIS A 166 -9.85 5.78 25.43
N VAL A 167 -10.68 6.41 24.61
CA VAL A 167 -10.74 6.14 23.18
C VAL A 167 -9.48 6.60 22.47
N LEU A 168 -8.93 7.77 22.85
CA LEU A 168 -7.67 8.28 22.31
C LEU A 168 -6.48 7.35 22.64
N VAL A 169 -6.41 6.85 23.88
CA VAL A 169 -5.39 5.87 24.30
C VAL A 169 -5.55 4.57 23.51
N ALA A 170 -6.78 4.06 23.37
CA ALA A 170 -7.05 2.86 22.59
C ALA A 170 -6.66 3.03 21.12
N ALA A 171 -6.90 4.22 20.53
CA ALA A 171 -6.48 4.57 19.18
C ALA A 171 -4.96 4.51 19.02
N PHE A 172 -4.23 5.10 19.96
CA PHE A 172 -2.76 5.08 19.95
C PHE A 172 -2.20 3.66 20.11
N VAL A 173 -2.72 2.87 21.06
CA VAL A 173 -2.33 1.48 21.30
C VAL A 173 -2.60 0.62 20.06
N SER A 174 -3.76 0.79 19.41
CA SER A 174 -4.10 0.12 18.16
C SER A 174 -3.18 0.55 17.02
N GLY A 175 -2.85 1.85 16.95
CA GLY A 175 -1.86 2.37 16.01
C GLY A 175 -0.49 1.72 16.19
N LEU A 176 -0.04 1.60 17.44
CA LEU A 176 1.23 0.93 17.78
C LEU A 176 1.22 -0.56 17.38
N ALA A 177 0.13 -1.28 17.67
CA ALA A 177 -0.02 -2.67 17.24
C ALA A 177 0.02 -2.80 15.70
N THR A 178 -0.59 -1.85 14.97
CA THR A 178 -0.62 -1.81 13.49
C THR A 178 0.79 -1.70 12.88
N VAL A 179 1.73 -1.03 13.55
CA VAL A 179 3.14 -0.92 13.10
C VAL A 179 3.77 -2.30 12.91
N PHE A 180 3.45 -3.25 13.77
CA PHE A 180 3.97 -4.61 13.73
C PHE A 180 3.09 -5.58 12.95
N ASP A 181 1.77 -5.40 13.04
CA ASP A 181 0.77 -6.25 12.37
C ASP A 181 0.88 -6.20 10.85
N ASN A 182 0.94 -5.01 10.26
CA ASN A 182 0.94 -4.84 8.81
C ASN A 182 2.09 -5.57 8.09
N PRO A 183 3.38 -5.40 8.44
CA PRO A 183 4.46 -6.11 7.78
C PRO A 183 4.43 -7.61 8.07
N ALA A 184 4.08 -8.01 9.31
CA ALA A 184 3.96 -9.42 9.67
C ALA A 184 2.87 -10.12 8.85
N ARG A 185 1.71 -9.48 8.68
CA ARG A 185 0.57 -9.97 7.91
C ARG A 185 0.91 -10.18 6.44
N GLN A 186 1.55 -9.19 5.81
CA GLN A 186 1.95 -9.29 4.40
C GLN A 186 2.95 -10.43 4.17
N ALA A 187 3.93 -10.56 5.06
CA ALA A 187 4.93 -11.62 4.97
C ALA A 187 4.32 -13.01 5.29
N PHE A 188 3.34 -13.09 6.20
CA PHE A 188 2.70 -14.34 6.58
C PHE A 188 1.87 -14.99 5.47
N VAL A 189 1.25 -14.19 4.59
CA VAL A 189 0.57 -14.70 3.39
C VAL A 189 1.53 -15.52 2.51
N HIS A 190 2.78 -15.09 2.36
CA HIS A 190 3.81 -15.82 1.61
C HIS A 190 4.18 -17.14 2.28
N GLU A 191 4.26 -17.17 3.62
CA GLU A 191 4.61 -18.39 4.37
C GLU A 191 3.52 -19.46 4.32
N ILE A 192 2.25 -19.04 4.30
CA ILE A 192 1.11 -19.98 4.31
C ILE A 192 0.79 -20.52 2.92
N ALA A 193 0.84 -19.64 1.90
CA ALA A 193 0.39 -20.00 0.55
C ALA A 193 1.43 -20.82 -0.24
N GLY A 194 2.71 -20.68 0.13
CA GLY A 194 3.80 -21.22 -0.67
C GLY A 194 3.88 -20.61 -2.08
N PRO A 195 4.93 -20.92 -2.85
CA PRO A 195 5.16 -20.30 -4.17
C PRO A 195 4.07 -20.62 -5.20
N GLN A 196 3.46 -21.80 -5.11
CA GLN A 196 2.47 -22.27 -6.10
C GLN A 196 1.13 -21.54 -6.02
N HIS A 197 0.68 -21.10 -4.84
CA HIS A 197 -0.61 -20.47 -4.60
C HIS A 197 -0.52 -18.98 -4.22
N LEU A 198 0.68 -18.41 -4.26
CA LEU A 198 0.94 -17.05 -3.77
C LEU A 198 0.08 -15.99 -4.47
N ARG A 199 -0.04 -16.04 -5.79
CA ARG A 199 -0.84 -15.08 -6.55
C ARG A 199 -2.31 -15.12 -6.14
N GLN A 200 -2.87 -16.32 -5.98
CA GLN A 200 -4.24 -16.54 -5.54
C GLN A 200 -4.45 -16.06 -4.11
N ALA A 201 -3.50 -16.38 -3.21
CA ALA A 201 -3.56 -15.96 -1.82
C ALA A 201 -3.54 -14.44 -1.66
N ILE A 202 -2.68 -13.74 -2.40
CA ILE A 202 -2.65 -12.26 -2.43
C ILE A 202 -3.99 -11.71 -2.93
N SER A 203 -4.56 -12.29 -4.00
CA SER A 203 -5.84 -11.85 -4.54
C SER A 203 -6.98 -12.03 -3.54
N VAL A 204 -7.07 -13.20 -2.90
CA VAL A 204 -8.09 -13.48 -1.86
C VAL A 204 -7.91 -12.54 -0.66
N ASN A 205 -6.68 -12.35 -0.18
CA ASN A 205 -6.41 -11.45 0.95
C ASN A 205 -6.81 -9.99 0.62
N SER A 206 -6.53 -9.53 -0.59
CA SER A 206 -6.94 -8.20 -1.05
C SER A 206 -8.47 -8.08 -1.14
N ALA A 207 -9.14 -9.10 -1.63
CA ALA A 207 -10.61 -9.14 -1.71
C ALA A 207 -11.23 -9.10 -0.30
N VAL A 208 -10.71 -9.87 0.66
CA VAL A 208 -11.17 -9.87 2.06
C VAL A 208 -10.98 -8.49 2.69
N PHE A 209 -9.84 -7.84 2.46
CA PHE A 209 -9.59 -6.50 2.96
C PHE A 209 -10.60 -5.48 2.40
N GLN A 210 -10.86 -5.51 1.09
CA GLN A 210 -11.82 -4.60 0.44
C GLN A 210 -13.26 -4.87 0.88
N LEU A 211 -13.64 -6.14 1.02
CA LEU A 211 -14.97 -6.52 1.53
C LEU A 211 -15.15 -6.11 2.99
N GLY A 212 -14.10 -6.22 3.82
CA GLY A 212 -14.12 -5.71 5.18
C GLY A 212 -14.40 -4.21 5.24
N GLY A 213 -13.75 -3.42 4.38
CA GLY A 213 -13.99 -1.98 4.26
C GLY A 213 -15.40 -1.61 3.80
N LEU A 214 -16.04 -2.48 3.00
CA LEU A 214 -17.41 -2.28 2.54
C LEU A 214 -18.46 -2.72 3.58
N VAL A 215 -18.27 -3.93 4.11
CA VAL A 215 -19.25 -4.56 5.01
C VAL A 215 -19.12 -4.02 6.44
N GLY A 216 -17.91 -3.70 6.88
CA GLY A 216 -17.63 -3.24 8.24
C GLY A 216 -18.45 -2.02 8.66
N PRO A 217 -18.47 -0.91 7.92
CA PRO A 217 -19.29 0.24 8.25
C PRO A 217 -20.80 -0.08 8.30
N ALA A 218 -21.31 -0.91 7.38
CA ALA A 218 -22.71 -1.33 7.39
C ALA A 218 -23.03 -2.18 8.63
N VAL A 219 -22.13 -3.09 9.02
CA VAL A 219 -22.24 -3.88 10.26
C VAL A 219 -22.21 -2.95 11.48
N ALA A 220 -21.33 -1.94 11.49
CA ALA A 220 -21.27 -0.95 12.56
C ALA A 220 -22.60 -0.23 12.71
N GLY A 221 -23.14 0.31 11.61
CA GLY A 221 -24.42 1.04 11.63
C GLY A 221 -25.55 0.17 12.14
N ALA A 222 -25.64 -1.09 11.70
CA ALA A 222 -26.66 -2.03 12.14
C ALA A 222 -26.50 -2.38 13.64
N LEU A 223 -25.29 -2.64 14.11
CA LEU A 223 -25.03 -2.97 15.51
C LEU A 223 -25.27 -1.75 16.42
N ILE A 224 -24.80 -0.57 16.04
CA ILE A 224 -24.99 0.65 16.83
C ILE A 224 -26.49 0.98 16.95
N ALA A 225 -27.24 0.87 15.85
CA ALA A 225 -28.68 1.12 15.87
C ALA A 225 -29.47 0.08 16.69
N ALA A 226 -29.03 -1.19 16.68
CA ALA A 226 -29.75 -2.26 17.37
C ALA A 226 -29.40 -2.37 18.86
N VAL A 227 -28.11 -2.21 19.23
CA VAL A 227 -27.59 -2.53 20.58
C VAL A 227 -26.57 -1.51 21.11
N GLY A 228 -26.27 -0.46 20.36
CA GLY A 228 -25.33 0.60 20.77
C GLY A 228 -23.85 0.33 20.44
N GLU A 229 -23.02 1.37 20.63
CA GLU A 229 -21.61 1.35 20.29
C GLU A 229 -20.82 0.32 21.11
N GLY A 230 -21.14 0.16 22.38
CA GLY A 230 -20.47 -0.77 23.31
C GLY A 230 -20.46 -2.21 22.78
N TRP A 231 -21.55 -2.67 22.22
CA TRP A 231 -21.67 -4.00 21.63
C TRP A 231 -20.88 -4.13 20.33
N THR A 232 -20.74 -3.07 19.55
CA THR A 232 -19.90 -3.09 18.35
C THR A 232 -18.43 -3.33 18.72
N PHE A 233 -17.94 -2.71 19.78
CA PHE A 233 -16.60 -2.97 20.32
C PHE A 233 -16.48 -4.38 20.92
N MET A 234 -17.52 -4.87 21.62
CA MET A 234 -17.54 -6.22 22.18
C MET A 234 -17.39 -7.28 21.09
N VAL A 235 -18.16 -7.16 20.02
CA VAL A 235 -18.13 -8.08 18.87
C VAL A 235 -16.75 -8.06 18.19
N ASN A 236 -16.15 -6.88 17.98
CA ASN A 236 -14.81 -6.79 17.42
C ASN A 236 -13.74 -7.40 18.34
N GLY A 237 -13.82 -7.13 19.64
CA GLY A 237 -12.89 -7.72 20.62
C GLY A 237 -12.96 -9.24 20.62
N ALA A 238 -14.18 -9.81 20.63
CA ALA A 238 -14.40 -11.25 20.51
C ALA A 238 -13.83 -11.80 19.18
N ALA A 239 -14.08 -11.12 18.06
CA ALA A 239 -13.55 -11.49 16.75
C ALA A 239 -12.00 -11.53 16.73
N CYS A 240 -11.34 -10.60 17.42
CA CYS A 240 -9.88 -10.62 17.56
C CYS A 240 -9.39 -11.88 18.31
N PHE A 241 -10.05 -12.26 19.41
CA PHE A 241 -9.68 -13.48 20.16
C PHE A 241 -10.00 -14.75 19.40
N VAL A 242 -11.11 -14.79 18.64
CA VAL A 242 -11.37 -15.90 17.71
C VAL A 242 -10.27 -15.99 16.65
N ALA A 243 -9.79 -14.86 16.13
CA ALA A 243 -8.68 -14.85 15.19
C ALA A 243 -7.37 -15.35 15.84
N VAL A 244 -7.09 -14.99 17.09
CA VAL A 244 -5.96 -15.55 17.86
C VAL A 244 -6.09 -17.07 17.98
N ALA A 245 -7.27 -17.58 18.31
CA ALA A 245 -7.52 -19.02 18.39
C ALA A 245 -7.33 -19.72 17.03
N LEU A 246 -7.85 -19.13 15.93
CA LEU A 246 -7.64 -19.65 14.58
C LEU A 246 -6.16 -19.69 14.20
N LEU A 247 -5.40 -18.63 14.53
CA LEU A 247 -3.95 -18.60 14.33
C LEU A 247 -3.24 -19.66 15.19
N ALA A 248 -3.70 -19.90 16.44
CA ALA A 248 -3.12 -20.88 17.36
C ALA A 248 -3.33 -22.33 16.92
N VAL A 249 -4.43 -22.64 16.23
CA VAL A 249 -4.75 -24.00 15.73
C VAL A 249 -4.03 -24.32 14.41
N MET A 250 -3.35 -23.34 13.77
CA MET A 250 -2.58 -23.58 12.55
C MET A 250 -1.40 -24.53 12.80
N ARG A 251 -1.13 -25.42 11.87
CA ARG A 251 -0.01 -26.34 11.91
C ARG A 251 1.29 -25.63 11.56
N ALA A 252 2.16 -25.42 12.55
CA ALA A 252 3.43 -24.70 12.38
C ALA A 252 4.39 -25.43 11.41
N ALA A 253 4.33 -26.77 11.36
CA ALA A 253 5.16 -27.59 10.47
C ALA A 253 4.85 -27.40 8.97
N GLU A 254 3.67 -26.91 8.62
CA GLU A 254 3.25 -26.64 7.23
C GLU A 254 3.62 -25.22 6.77
N LEU A 255 4.20 -24.38 7.64
CA LEU A 255 4.62 -23.03 7.30
C LEU A 255 6.02 -23.06 6.66
N THR A 256 6.18 -22.40 5.53
CA THR A 256 7.47 -22.22 4.85
C THR A 256 8.07 -20.88 5.26
N PRO A 257 9.03 -20.82 6.19
CA PRO A 257 9.65 -19.57 6.59
C PRO A 257 10.32 -18.91 5.39
N ALA A 258 9.99 -17.65 5.11
CA ALA A 258 10.68 -16.90 4.08
C ALA A 258 12.09 -16.51 4.59
N PRO A 259 13.11 -16.53 3.73
CA PRO A 259 14.48 -16.15 4.12
C PRO A 259 14.50 -14.71 4.62
N VAL A 260 15.18 -14.51 5.76
CA VAL A 260 15.35 -13.18 6.37
C VAL A 260 16.25 -12.34 5.46
N VAL A 261 15.71 -11.30 4.86
CA VAL A 261 16.50 -10.38 4.04
C VAL A 261 17.24 -9.42 4.96
N ALA A 262 18.58 -9.51 4.99
CA ALA A 262 19.43 -8.61 5.75
C ALA A 262 19.23 -7.16 5.28
N ARG A 263 18.78 -6.30 6.18
CA ARG A 263 18.63 -4.86 5.91
C ARG A 263 19.94 -4.14 6.23
N ALA A 264 20.56 -3.52 5.25
CA ALA A 264 21.73 -2.66 5.44
C ALA A 264 21.35 -1.29 6.01
N LYS A 265 22.22 -0.71 6.85
CA LYS A 265 22.06 0.67 7.35
C LYS A 265 22.05 1.64 6.16
N GLY A 266 21.19 2.68 6.19
CA GLY A 266 21.17 3.73 5.15
C GLY A 266 20.20 3.51 3.99
N GLN A 267 19.41 2.44 3.97
CA GLN A 267 18.46 2.13 2.89
C GLN A 267 17.43 3.23 2.61
N LEU A 268 16.95 3.93 3.66
CA LEU A 268 16.00 5.03 3.49
C LEU A 268 16.64 6.22 2.77
N ARG A 269 17.89 6.57 3.13
CA ARG A 269 18.65 7.66 2.49
C ARG A 269 18.91 7.36 1.00
N GLU A 270 19.23 6.12 0.68
CA GLU A 270 19.43 5.67 -0.69
C GLU A 270 18.11 5.69 -1.49
N GLY A 271 17.00 5.22 -0.90
CA GLY A 271 15.66 5.34 -1.49
C GLY A 271 15.28 6.79 -1.77
N LEU A 272 15.52 7.70 -0.81
CA LEU A 272 15.24 9.13 -0.96
C LEU A 272 16.12 9.77 -2.05
N ALA A 273 17.41 9.43 -2.09
CA ALA A 273 18.33 9.91 -3.14
C ALA A 273 17.88 9.44 -4.54
N TYR A 274 17.42 8.19 -4.65
CA TYR A 274 16.89 7.65 -5.90
C TYR A 274 15.60 8.37 -6.33
N VAL A 275 14.65 8.57 -5.41
CA VAL A 275 13.41 9.32 -5.67
C VAL A 275 13.72 10.73 -6.17
N ARG A 276 14.64 11.46 -5.52
CA ARG A 276 15.05 12.81 -5.92
C ARG A 276 15.67 12.85 -7.31
N ARG A 277 16.42 11.83 -7.70
CA ARG A 277 17.07 11.72 -9.03
C ARG A 277 16.12 11.26 -10.13
N SER A 278 14.97 10.66 -9.77
CA SER A 278 14.00 10.10 -10.70
C SER A 278 12.74 10.98 -10.77
N PRO A 279 12.63 11.93 -11.71
CA PRO A 279 11.54 12.91 -11.73
C PRO A 279 10.13 12.31 -11.79
N ARG A 280 9.95 11.21 -12.52
CA ARG A 280 8.64 10.53 -12.60
C ARG A 280 8.20 9.99 -11.24
N ILE A 281 9.14 9.43 -10.47
CA ILE A 281 8.87 8.88 -9.14
C ILE A 281 8.68 10.02 -8.14
N LEU A 282 9.54 11.04 -8.18
CA LEU A 282 9.46 12.22 -7.31
C LEU A 282 8.08 12.87 -7.41
N TRP A 283 7.63 13.20 -8.61
CA TRP A 283 6.36 13.86 -8.81
C TRP A 283 5.16 12.95 -8.48
N SER A 284 5.30 11.63 -8.64
CA SER A 284 4.28 10.69 -8.17
C SER A 284 4.18 10.66 -6.66
N VAL A 285 5.31 10.65 -5.93
CA VAL A 285 5.33 10.67 -4.45
C VAL A 285 4.85 12.01 -3.91
N VAL A 286 5.23 13.13 -4.54
CA VAL A 286 4.74 14.47 -4.20
C VAL A 286 3.22 14.54 -4.35
N LEU A 287 2.67 14.06 -5.48
CA LEU A 287 1.23 14.04 -5.71
C LEU A 287 0.49 13.17 -4.67
N VAL A 288 1.08 12.02 -4.30
CA VAL A 288 0.55 11.17 -3.22
C VAL A 288 0.54 11.92 -1.90
N GLY A 289 1.57 12.70 -1.59
CA GLY A 289 1.61 13.54 -0.39
C GLY A 289 0.46 14.55 -0.33
N PHE A 290 0.23 15.30 -1.41
CA PHE A 290 -0.89 16.24 -1.49
C PHE A 290 -2.25 15.57 -1.33
N VAL A 291 -2.47 14.44 -2.01
CA VAL A 291 -3.74 13.68 -1.92
C VAL A 291 -3.92 13.05 -0.54
N ALA A 292 -2.84 12.57 0.08
CA ALA A 292 -2.92 11.90 1.38
C ALA A 292 -3.12 12.87 2.54
N VAL A 293 -2.52 14.09 2.47
CA VAL A 293 -2.66 15.11 3.55
C VAL A 293 -4.11 15.55 3.69
N THR A 294 -4.87 15.65 2.63
CA THR A 294 -6.24 16.18 2.73
C THR A 294 -7.29 15.27 2.08
N GLY A 295 -6.99 14.69 0.93
CA GLY A 295 -7.99 14.02 0.08
C GLY A 295 -8.45 12.64 0.56
N VAL A 296 -7.73 11.97 1.47
CA VAL A 296 -8.04 10.59 1.91
C VAL A 296 -8.67 10.54 3.30
N ASN A 297 -8.62 11.63 4.08
CA ASN A 297 -9.10 11.64 5.47
C ASN A 297 -10.60 11.91 5.55
N MET A 298 -11.39 10.98 5.01
CA MET A 298 -12.85 11.14 4.93
C MET A 298 -13.59 10.84 6.24
N ALA A 299 -13.02 10.04 7.16
CA ALA A 299 -13.70 9.61 8.37
C ALA A 299 -14.21 10.81 9.20
N THR A 300 -13.31 11.72 9.55
CA THR A 300 -13.62 12.92 10.34
C THR A 300 -14.66 13.82 9.64
N VAL A 301 -14.49 14.03 8.32
CA VAL A 301 -15.41 14.88 7.55
C VAL A 301 -16.80 14.26 7.46
N LEU A 302 -16.90 12.96 7.18
CA LEU A 302 -18.20 12.26 7.09
C LEU A 302 -18.92 12.18 8.43
N ALA A 303 -18.17 12.00 9.54
CA ALA A 303 -18.74 12.08 10.89
C ALA A 303 -19.32 13.47 11.15
N SER A 304 -18.56 14.54 10.84
CA SER A 304 -19.04 15.92 10.96
C SER A 304 -20.21 16.25 10.04
N TYR A 305 -20.25 15.70 8.80
CA TYR A 305 -21.40 15.85 7.90
C TYR A 305 -22.66 15.19 8.44
N SER A 306 -22.50 13.99 9.01
CA SER A 306 -23.62 13.26 9.62
C SER A 306 -24.24 14.06 10.75
N ASP A 307 -23.42 14.62 11.62
CA ASP A 307 -23.84 15.39 12.77
C ASP A 307 -24.33 16.80 12.41
N GLN A 308 -23.47 17.62 11.78
CA GLN A 308 -23.73 19.06 11.61
C GLN A 308 -24.64 19.38 10.42
N VAL A 309 -24.52 18.66 9.28
CA VAL A 309 -25.23 18.98 8.03
C VAL A 309 -26.51 18.18 7.87
N PHE A 310 -26.41 16.86 8.04
CA PHE A 310 -27.56 15.99 7.84
C PHE A 310 -28.32 15.70 9.14
N ARG A 311 -27.76 16.03 10.30
CA ARG A 311 -28.33 15.83 11.62
C ARG A 311 -28.86 14.40 11.80
N THR A 312 -28.01 13.44 11.46
CA THR A 312 -28.28 12.02 11.55
C THR A 312 -27.42 11.39 12.64
N ASP A 313 -27.83 10.20 13.05
CA ASP A 313 -27.15 9.38 14.05
C ASP A 313 -25.95 8.59 13.47
N ALA A 314 -25.41 7.66 14.26
CA ALA A 314 -24.39 6.73 13.86
C ALA A 314 -24.74 5.92 12.61
N GLY A 315 -26.02 5.59 12.40
CA GLY A 315 -26.50 4.92 11.19
C GLY A 315 -26.33 5.78 9.95
N GLY A 316 -26.53 7.10 10.07
CA GLY A 316 -26.25 8.07 9.02
C GLY A 316 -24.77 8.12 8.64
N TYR A 317 -23.88 8.19 9.63
CA TYR A 317 -22.43 8.13 9.41
C TYR A 317 -21.99 6.81 8.76
N ALA A 318 -22.50 5.70 9.27
CA ALA A 318 -22.23 4.37 8.72
C ALA A 318 -22.69 4.24 7.25
N LEU A 319 -23.87 4.81 6.92
CA LEU A 319 -24.34 4.85 5.53
C LEU A 319 -23.40 5.63 4.62
N LEU A 320 -22.98 6.84 5.02
CA LEU A 320 -22.07 7.65 4.22
C LEU A 320 -20.73 6.92 3.97
N THR A 321 -20.18 6.32 5.02
CA THR A 321 -18.93 5.54 4.93
C THR A 321 -19.10 4.31 4.04
N SER A 322 -20.23 3.61 4.14
CA SER A 322 -20.55 2.46 3.28
C SER A 322 -20.68 2.85 1.81
N MET A 323 -21.28 3.99 1.50
CA MET A 323 -21.45 4.45 0.12
C MET A 323 -20.10 4.86 -0.51
N LEU A 324 -19.21 5.46 0.26
CA LEU A 324 -17.83 5.69 -0.16
C LEU A 324 -17.11 4.36 -0.47
N ALA A 325 -17.32 3.34 0.37
CA ALA A 325 -16.72 2.01 0.18
C ALA A 325 -17.32 1.25 -1.02
N VAL A 326 -18.62 1.42 -1.31
CA VAL A 326 -19.23 0.92 -2.58
C VAL A 326 -18.50 1.49 -3.78
N GLY A 327 -18.26 2.81 -3.79
CA GLY A 327 -17.48 3.46 -4.83
C GLY A 327 -16.08 2.88 -4.94
N ALA A 328 -15.39 2.69 -3.83
CA ALA A 328 -14.06 2.09 -3.79
C ALA A 328 -14.05 0.66 -4.36
N LEU A 329 -15.05 -0.16 -4.08
CA LEU A 329 -15.18 -1.50 -4.66
C LEU A 329 -15.33 -1.45 -6.19
N VAL A 330 -16.19 -0.56 -6.71
CA VAL A 330 -16.33 -0.34 -8.15
C VAL A 330 -15.00 0.11 -8.76
N GLY A 331 -14.30 1.04 -8.10
CA GLY A 331 -12.96 1.50 -8.50
C GLY A 331 -11.92 0.36 -8.53
N ALA A 332 -11.97 -0.56 -7.55
CA ALA A 332 -11.12 -1.75 -7.52
C ALA A 332 -11.36 -2.64 -8.74
N LEU A 333 -12.61 -2.93 -9.07
CA LEU A 333 -12.99 -3.74 -10.24
C LEU A 333 -12.55 -3.07 -11.56
N LEU A 334 -12.73 -1.76 -11.68
CA LEU A 334 -12.30 -1.00 -12.87
C LEU A 334 -10.76 -0.97 -13.00
N SER A 335 -10.04 -0.95 -11.88
CA SER A 335 -8.57 -0.93 -11.87
C SER A 335 -7.97 -2.18 -12.52
N THR A 336 -8.63 -3.33 -12.43
CA THR A 336 -8.17 -4.60 -13.02
C THR A 336 -8.12 -4.59 -14.55
N ARG A 337 -8.96 -3.75 -15.19
CA ARG A 337 -9.03 -3.60 -16.65
C ARG A 337 -7.96 -2.66 -17.21
N ARG A 338 -7.27 -1.88 -16.36
CA ARG A 338 -6.26 -0.91 -16.80
C ARG A 338 -4.89 -1.56 -16.94
N ARG A 339 -4.30 -1.48 -18.14
CA ARG A 339 -2.93 -1.91 -18.42
C ARG A 339 -1.97 -0.72 -18.27
N GLY A 340 -1.29 -0.65 -17.13
CA GLY A 340 -0.29 0.38 -16.83
C GLY A 340 -0.91 1.72 -16.36
N SER A 341 -0.08 2.53 -15.71
CA SER A 341 -0.47 3.87 -15.24
C SER A 341 0.54 4.91 -15.75
N ARG A 342 0.04 6.04 -16.26
CA ARG A 342 0.84 7.20 -16.65
C ARG A 342 0.66 8.30 -15.61
N ILE A 343 1.71 9.06 -15.32
CA ILE A 343 1.64 10.15 -14.34
C ILE A 343 0.56 11.18 -14.70
N THR A 344 0.32 11.43 -15.98
CA THR A 344 -0.75 12.33 -16.46
C THR A 344 -2.14 11.85 -16.04
N HIS A 345 -2.39 10.54 -16.08
CA HIS A 345 -3.65 9.97 -15.59
C HIS A 345 -3.79 10.15 -14.07
N LEU A 346 -2.69 10.04 -13.31
CA LEU A 346 -2.71 10.27 -11.85
C LEU A 346 -3.02 11.73 -11.53
N VAL A 347 -2.49 12.68 -12.30
CA VAL A 347 -2.81 14.11 -12.16
C VAL A 347 -4.30 14.36 -12.40
N LEU A 348 -4.87 13.77 -13.46
CA LEU A 348 -6.31 13.88 -13.74
C LEU A 348 -7.18 13.23 -12.64
N LEU A 349 -6.79 12.07 -12.13
CA LEU A 349 -7.51 11.41 -11.04
C LEU A 349 -7.42 12.23 -9.74
N ALA A 350 -6.26 12.82 -9.43
CA ALA A 350 -6.11 13.70 -8.28
C ALA A 350 -6.97 14.96 -8.41
N ALA A 351 -6.98 15.59 -9.59
CA ALA A 351 -7.88 16.70 -9.88
C ALA A 351 -9.36 16.30 -9.73
N GLY A 352 -9.73 15.12 -10.24
CA GLY A 352 -11.08 14.56 -10.10
C GLY A 352 -11.47 14.33 -8.64
N ILE A 353 -10.56 13.84 -7.77
CA ILE A 353 -10.81 13.72 -6.33
C ILE A 353 -11.16 15.09 -5.76
N GLY A 354 -10.32 16.10 -6.02
CA GLY A 354 -10.56 17.44 -5.48
C GLY A 354 -11.84 18.08 -5.99
N VAL A 355 -12.15 17.95 -7.29
CA VAL A 355 -13.41 18.44 -7.88
C VAL A 355 -14.62 17.77 -7.23
N LEU A 356 -14.62 16.44 -7.06
CA LEU A 356 -15.73 15.74 -6.41
C LEU A 356 -15.87 16.14 -4.95
N GLN A 357 -14.79 16.43 -4.24
CA GLN A 357 -14.84 16.94 -2.86
C GLN A 357 -15.48 18.33 -2.79
N LEU A 358 -15.15 19.22 -3.73
CA LEU A 358 -15.81 20.53 -3.84
C LEU A 358 -17.29 20.39 -4.21
N LEU A 359 -17.64 19.49 -5.13
CA LEU A 359 -19.04 19.19 -5.46
C LEU A 359 -19.80 18.62 -4.26
N ALA A 360 -19.16 17.74 -3.46
CA ALA A 360 -19.73 17.23 -2.22
C ALA A 360 -19.97 18.35 -1.19
N ALA A 361 -19.02 19.30 -1.07
CA ALA A 361 -19.18 20.46 -0.19
C ALA A 361 -20.39 21.34 -0.58
N ALA A 362 -20.65 21.48 -1.88
CA ALA A 362 -21.76 22.25 -2.44
C ALA A 362 -23.07 21.44 -2.56
N ALA A 363 -23.08 20.14 -2.22
CA ALA A 363 -24.23 19.29 -2.43
C ALA A 363 -25.50 19.81 -1.69
N PRO A 364 -26.63 20.02 -2.41
CA PRO A 364 -27.83 20.62 -1.82
C PRO A 364 -28.64 19.62 -0.99
N SER A 365 -28.45 18.31 -1.22
CA SER A 365 -29.23 17.27 -0.55
C SER A 365 -28.40 16.02 -0.29
N ARG A 366 -28.85 15.21 0.67
CA ARG A 366 -28.20 13.94 1.05
C ARG A 366 -28.07 12.94 -0.11
N PRO A 367 -29.10 12.71 -0.97
CA PRO A 367 -28.95 11.82 -2.12
C PRO A 367 -27.88 12.27 -3.11
N VAL A 368 -27.80 13.58 -3.41
CA VAL A 368 -26.76 14.13 -4.29
C VAL A 368 -25.37 13.94 -3.66
N PHE A 369 -25.24 14.20 -2.37
CA PHE A 369 -24.00 13.97 -1.63
C PHE A 369 -23.55 12.51 -1.72
N ILE A 370 -24.49 11.55 -1.51
CA ILE A 370 -24.20 10.12 -1.62
C ILE A 370 -23.75 9.73 -3.02
N ALA A 371 -24.40 10.25 -4.08
CA ALA A 371 -23.98 9.97 -5.45
C ALA A 371 -22.54 10.46 -5.72
N VAL A 372 -22.20 11.65 -5.23
CA VAL A 372 -20.83 12.20 -5.32
C VAL A 372 -19.85 11.36 -4.51
N LEU A 373 -20.21 10.89 -3.31
CA LEU A 373 -19.36 10.01 -2.49
C LEU A 373 -19.02 8.70 -3.20
N ILE A 374 -19.98 8.08 -3.88
CA ILE A 374 -19.72 6.87 -4.67
C ILE A 374 -18.68 7.19 -5.76
N GLY A 375 -18.87 8.29 -6.48
CA GLY A 375 -17.88 8.76 -7.48
C GLY A 375 -16.49 9.01 -6.88
N MET A 376 -16.44 9.63 -5.70
CA MET A 376 -15.19 9.84 -4.95
C MET A 376 -14.49 8.53 -4.62
N GLY A 377 -15.23 7.54 -4.11
CA GLY A 377 -14.69 6.22 -3.81
C GLY A 377 -14.05 5.57 -5.03
N VAL A 378 -14.74 5.62 -6.20
CA VAL A 378 -14.23 5.11 -7.47
C VAL A 378 -12.91 5.75 -7.84
N ILE A 379 -12.87 7.09 -7.89
CA ILE A 379 -11.68 7.82 -8.36
C ILE A 379 -10.52 7.69 -7.37
N THR A 380 -10.79 7.73 -6.06
CA THR A 380 -9.78 7.58 -5.02
C THR A 380 -9.09 6.22 -5.11
N LEU A 381 -9.83 5.13 -5.29
CA LEU A 381 -9.22 3.81 -5.41
C LEU A 381 -8.47 3.63 -6.73
N LEU A 382 -8.98 4.16 -7.84
CA LEU A 382 -8.27 4.19 -9.12
C LEU A 382 -6.95 4.97 -9.00
N TYR A 383 -6.95 6.07 -8.24
CA TYR A 383 -5.76 6.86 -7.96
C TYR A 383 -4.74 6.07 -7.12
N LEU A 384 -5.17 5.50 -5.98
CA LEU A 384 -4.29 4.75 -5.07
C LEU A 384 -3.67 3.51 -5.75
N THR A 385 -4.47 2.75 -6.47
CA THR A 385 -3.98 1.58 -7.22
C THR A 385 -3.06 1.98 -8.38
N GLY A 386 -3.43 3.04 -9.09
CA GLY A 386 -2.63 3.58 -10.21
C GLY A 386 -1.28 4.14 -9.75
N SER A 387 -1.24 4.91 -8.65
CA SER A 387 -0.01 5.48 -8.10
C SER A 387 0.92 4.39 -7.56
N ASN A 388 0.37 3.41 -6.84
CA ASN A 388 1.11 2.26 -6.35
C ASN A 388 1.73 1.47 -7.51
N THR A 389 0.95 1.16 -8.56
CA THR A 389 1.41 0.46 -9.76
C THR A 389 2.50 1.24 -10.49
N LEU A 390 2.31 2.57 -10.68
CA LEU A 390 3.31 3.39 -11.36
C LEU A 390 4.66 3.36 -10.64
N VAL A 391 4.65 3.54 -9.32
CA VAL A 391 5.89 3.50 -8.52
C VAL A 391 6.53 2.11 -8.61
N GLN A 392 5.77 1.02 -8.40
CA GLN A 392 6.30 -0.34 -8.43
C GLN A 392 6.88 -0.74 -9.79
N THR A 393 6.29 -0.30 -10.89
CA THR A 393 6.74 -0.67 -12.25
C THR A 393 7.87 0.21 -12.77
N THR A 394 8.01 1.45 -12.24
CA THR A 394 9.04 2.39 -12.68
C THR A 394 10.36 2.20 -11.92
N VAL A 395 10.31 1.71 -10.68
CA VAL A 395 11.48 1.55 -9.82
C VAL A 395 12.26 0.29 -10.16
N ALA A 396 13.59 0.41 -10.21
CA ALA A 396 14.49 -0.73 -10.41
C ALA A 396 14.26 -1.82 -9.33
N PRO A 397 14.29 -3.12 -9.68
CA PRO A 397 13.91 -4.22 -8.76
C PRO A 397 14.63 -4.18 -7.40
N HIS A 398 15.93 -3.87 -7.38
CA HIS A 398 16.75 -3.82 -6.17
C HIS A 398 16.45 -2.63 -5.24
N LEU A 399 15.80 -1.56 -5.72
CA LEU A 399 15.40 -0.37 -4.94
C LEU A 399 13.90 -0.35 -4.63
N ARG A 400 13.11 -1.27 -5.23
CA ARG A 400 11.64 -1.25 -5.14
C ARG A 400 11.13 -1.25 -3.69
N GLY A 401 11.68 -2.10 -2.83
CA GLY A 401 11.29 -2.15 -1.42
C GLY A 401 11.53 -0.84 -0.68
N ARG A 402 12.66 -0.15 -0.96
CA ARG A 402 13.04 1.12 -0.31
C ARG A 402 12.14 2.27 -0.73
N VAL A 403 11.84 2.37 -2.03
CA VAL A 403 10.96 3.41 -2.57
C VAL A 403 9.51 3.17 -2.14
N MET A 404 9.07 1.90 -2.08
CA MET A 404 7.74 1.56 -1.59
C MET A 404 7.58 1.85 -0.09
N ALA A 405 8.61 1.64 0.73
CA ALA A 405 8.59 2.05 2.13
C ALA A 405 8.42 3.58 2.28
N LEU A 406 9.12 4.38 1.44
CA LEU A 406 8.94 5.83 1.41
C LEU A 406 7.54 6.24 0.93
N TYR A 407 7.00 5.56 -0.09
CA TYR A 407 5.64 5.78 -0.59
C TYR A 407 4.58 5.55 0.51
N VAL A 408 4.68 4.43 1.22
CA VAL A 408 3.77 4.09 2.33
C VAL A 408 3.93 5.07 3.49
N LEU A 409 5.16 5.47 3.81
CA LEU A 409 5.45 6.47 4.85
C LEU A 409 4.79 7.81 4.51
N VAL A 410 4.88 8.28 3.26
CA VAL A 410 4.22 9.51 2.82
C VAL A 410 2.70 9.37 2.89
N LEU A 411 2.15 8.24 2.41
CA LEU A 411 0.71 8.00 2.37
C LEU A 411 0.08 7.95 3.77
N LEU A 412 0.66 7.15 4.68
CA LEU A 412 0.12 6.96 6.03
C LEU A 412 0.55 8.07 7.00
N GLY A 413 1.78 8.57 6.84
CA GLY A 413 2.28 9.67 7.65
C GLY A 413 1.54 10.98 7.39
N ALA A 414 1.13 11.22 6.14
CA ALA A 414 0.30 12.37 5.82
C ALA A 414 -1.07 12.32 6.52
N GLN A 415 -1.67 11.14 6.66
CA GLN A 415 -2.92 10.97 7.39
C GLN A 415 -2.78 11.29 8.89
N ALA A 416 -1.64 10.96 9.50
CA ALA A 416 -1.36 11.31 10.89
C ALA A 416 -1.38 12.84 11.14
N VAL A 417 -0.87 13.62 10.19
CA VAL A 417 -0.86 15.09 10.31
C VAL A 417 -2.23 15.69 9.98
N SER A 418 -2.90 15.15 8.97
CA SER A 418 -4.14 15.72 8.44
C SER A 418 -5.36 15.47 9.33
N GLY A 419 -5.37 14.42 10.14
CA GLY A 419 -6.50 14.09 11.01
C GLY A 419 -6.90 15.27 11.89
N THR A 420 -5.99 15.73 12.72
CA THR A 420 -6.22 16.87 13.62
C THR A 420 -6.49 18.17 12.84
N LEU A 421 -5.77 18.42 11.74
CA LEU A 421 -5.96 19.63 10.94
C LEU A 421 -7.37 19.71 10.35
N ILE A 422 -7.83 18.65 9.69
CA ILE A 422 -9.16 18.59 9.09
C ILE A 422 -10.26 18.60 10.17
N GLY A 423 -10.02 17.91 11.29
CA GLY A 423 -10.92 17.95 12.43
C GLY A 423 -11.10 19.35 13.00
N TRP A 424 -10.01 20.10 13.16
CA TRP A 424 -10.04 21.50 13.58
C TRP A 424 -10.82 22.39 12.60
N VAL A 425 -10.61 22.22 11.29
CA VAL A 425 -11.38 22.94 10.27
C VAL A 425 -12.87 22.60 10.35
N CYS A 426 -13.22 21.33 10.50
CA CYS A 426 -14.62 20.90 10.64
C CYS A 426 -15.29 21.50 11.88
N GLU A 427 -14.56 21.63 12.99
CA GLU A 427 -15.07 22.15 14.25
C GLU A 427 -15.31 23.66 14.21
N HIS A 428 -14.33 24.44 13.68
CA HIS A 428 -14.39 25.90 13.74
C HIS A 428 -15.07 26.56 12.51
N LEU A 429 -14.95 25.91 11.34
CA LEU A 429 -15.47 26.43 10.07
C LEU A 429 -16.61 25.60 9.51
N GLY A 430 -16.97 24.50 10.18
CA GLY A 430 -18.04 23.59 9.81
C GLY A 430 -17.64 22.49 8.83
N ALA A 431 -18.45 21.43 8.75
CA ALA A 431 -18.17 20.23 7.95
C ALA A 431 -18.00 20.54 6.45
N ARG A 432 -18.73 21.51 5.89
CA ARG A 432 -18.58 21.91 4.49
C ARG A 432 -17.21 22.52 4.21
N ALA A 433 -16.70 23.36 5.11
CA ALA A 433 -15.34 23.91 5.01
C ALA A 433 -14.27 22.81 5.11
N GLY A 434 -14.50 21.81 5.99
CA GLY A 434 -13.65 20.62 6.07
C GLY A 434 -13.58 19.84 4.75
N MET A 435 -14.73 19.68 4.06
CA MET A 435 -14.77 19.03 2.76
C MET A 435 -14.05 19.85 1.67
N VAL A 436 -14.20 21.20 1.68
CA VAL A 436 -13.46 22.10 0.79
C VAL A 436 -11.95 21.97 1.04
N ALA A 437 -11.52 21.99 2.30
CA ALA A 437 -10.10 21.82 2.67
C ALA A 437 -9.56 20.47 2.15
N CYS A 438 -10.35 19.41 2.23
CA CYS A 438 -10.01 18.11 1.64
C CYS A 438 -9.85 18.21 0.11
N GLY A 439 -10.68 18.98 -0.59
CA GLY A 439 -10.63 19.15 -2.05
C GLY A 439 -9.45 19.98 -2.55
N VAL A 440 -9.06 20.96 -1.78
CA VAL A 440 -7.96 21.91 -2.16
C VAL A 440 -6.63 21.19 -2.32
N GLY A 441 -6.28 20.25 -1.42
CA GLY A 441 -4.99 19.56 -1.49
C GLY A 441 -4.77 18.77 -2.78
N PRO A 442 -5.68 17.85 -3.17
CA PRO A 442 -5.56 17.13 -4.44
C PRO A 442 -5.53 18.05 -5.67
N LEU A 443 -6.29 19.15 -5.67
CA LEU A 443 -6.27 20.15 -6.76
C LEU A 443 -4.93 20.88 -6.83
N LEU A 444 -4.40 21.34 -5.70
CA LEU A 444 -3.07 21.96 -5.64
C LEU A 444 -1.99 20.97 -6.09
N GLY A 445 -2.06 19.71 -5.63
CA GLY A 445 -1.14 18.67 -6.07
C GLY A 445 -1.21 18.43 -7.58
N ALA A 446 -2.42 18.34 -8.13
CA ALA A 446 -2.63 18.19 -9.57
C ALA A 446 -2.08 19.41 -10.36
N LEU A 447 -2.31 20.61 -9.87
CA LEU A 447 -1.81 21.85 -10.48
C LEU A 447 -0.27 21.91 -10.46
N VAL A 448 0.34 21.74 -9.28
CA VAL A 448 1.80 21.78 -9.11
C VAL A 448 2.49 20.75 -9.97
N VAL A 449 2.03 19.49 -9.91
CA VAL A 449 2.62 18.40 -10.70
C VAL A 449 2.31 18.56 -12.17
N GLY A 450 1.12 19.02 -12.55
CA GLY A 450 0.73 19.32 -13.92
C GLY A 450 1.64 20.39 -14.56
N ILE A 451 1.85 21.51 -13.88
CA ILE A 451 2.76 22.58 -14.34
C ILE A 451 4.20 22.05 -14.46
N ALA A 452 4.67 21.30 -13.46
CA ALA A 452 6.03 20.74 -13.49
C ALA A 452 6.25 19.79 -14.68
N LEU A 453 5.23 19.03 -15.06
CA LEU A 453 5.29 18.11 -16.22
C LEU A 453 5.21 18.90 -17.54
N ALA A 454 4.34 19.92 -17.64
CA ALA A 454 4.21 20.77 -18.82
C ALA A 454 5.53 21.48 -19.12
N ARG A 455 6.13 22.15 -18.14
CA ARG A 455 7.43 22.83 -18.30
C ARG A 455 8.55 21.90 -18.78
N ARG A 456 8.52 20.63 -18.39
CA ARG A 456 9.51 19.63 -18.85
C ARG A 456 9.25 19.14 -20.27
N SER A 457 7.98 19.02 -20.69
CA SER A 457 7.63 18.69 -22.07
C SER A 457 8.06 19.80 -23.02
N ASP A 458 7.79 21.07 -22.67
CA ASP A 458 8.20 22.23 -23.45
C ASP A 458 9.73 22.35 -23.56
N ALA A 459 10.45 22.13 -22.46
CA ALA A 459 11.91 22.08 -22.47
C ALA A 459 12.45 20.93 -23.35
N GLY A 460 11.79 19.78 -23.35
CA GLY A 460 12.11 18.64 -24.22
C GLY A 460 11.88 18.94 -25.69
N VAL A 461 10.74 19.55 -26.03
CA VAL A 461 10.41 19.96 -27.41
C VAL A 461 11.38 21.03 -27.90
N ARG A 462 11.61 22.09 -27.11
CA ARG A 462 12.60 23.14 -27.45
C ARG A 462 14.01 22.59 -27.60
N GLY A 463 14.43 21.66 -26.74
CA GLY A 463 15.73 21.01 -26.85
C GLY A 463 15.86 20.15 -28.10
N THR A 464 14.79 19.50 -28.53
CA THR A 464 14.75 18.69 -29.77
C THR A 464 14.78 19.61 -31.01
N VAL A 465 13.98 20.65 -31.03
CA VAL A 465 13.97 21.65 -32.11
C VAL A 465 15.36 22.29 -32.25
N ARG A 466 15.98 22.70 -31.12
CA ARG A 466 17.31 23.31 -31.13
C ARG A 466 18.42 22.36 -31.65
N ARG A 467 18.26 21.04 -31.43
CA ARG A 467 19.19 20.04 -32.01
C ARG A 467 18.96 19.81 -33.50
N PHE A 468 17.74 19.92 -33.97
CA PHE A 468 17.43 19.85 -35.41
C PHE A 468 17.98 21.06 -36.14
N THR A 469 17.71 22.28 -35.66
CA THR A 469 18.24 23.50 -36.28
C THR A 469 19.76 23.59 -36.23
N ALA A 470 20.42 23.17 -35.15
CA ALA A 470 21.88 23.10 -35.07
C ALA A 470 22.52 22.09 -36.06
N ARG A 471 21.79 21.00 -36.38
CA ARG A 471 22.27 20.03 -37.40
C ARG A 471 22.08 20.53 -38.83
N GLU A 472 21.06 21.33 -39.11
CA GLU A 472 20.87 21.97 -40.43
C GLU A 472 21.93 23.04 -40.72
N THR A 473 22.20 23.90 -39.73
CA THR A 473 23.28 24.93 -39.85
C THR A 473 24.66 24.29 -40.04
N THR A 474 24.95 23.18 -39.39
CA THR A 474 26.25 22.48 -39.56
C THR A 474 26.35 21.77 -40.93
N ARG A 475 25.23 21.38 -41.53
CA ARG A 475 25.23 20.81 -42.91
C ARG A 475 25.38 21.86 -43.99
N GLU A 476 24.82 23.02 -43.79
CA GLU A 476 24.98 24.16 -44.73
C GLU A 476 26.41 24.70 -44.72
N THR A 477 27.07 24.74 -43.53
CA THR A 477 28.47 25.22 -43.39
C THR A 477 29.51 24.23 -43.93
N VAL A 478 29.15 22.95 -44.11
CA VAL A 478 30.05 21.91 -44.68
C VAL A 478 29.81 21.73 -46.18
N ALA A 479 28.69 22.29 -46.71
CA ALA A 479 28.37 22.22 -48.16
C ALA A 479 28.72 23.52 -48.90
N ALA A 480 29.15 24.57 -48.21
CA ALA A 480 29.75 25.80 -48.76
C ALA A 480 31.30 25.72 -48.63
#